data_608596f959182a055f8dc3b0bf62110d
#
_entry.id   608596f959182a055f8dc3b0bf62110d
#
_cell.length_a   1.000
_cell.length_b   1.000
_cell.length_c   1.000
_cell.angle_alpha   90.00
_cell.angle_beta   90.00
_cell.angle_gamma   90.00
#
_symmetry.space_group_name_H-M   'P 1'
#
loop_
_entity.id
_entity.type
_entity.pdbx_description
1 polymer ?
#
loop_
_entity_poly.entity_id
_entity_poly.type
_entity_poly.pdbx_seq_one_letter_code
_entity_poly.pdbx_strand_id
1 'polypeptide(L)'
;MNKNKLSLVIALVMTVAVLAGGWFLGVQPQLAQAAANGTQQETIDSTNRTNQLELARLAEAADSLSTTKSELATLRASVPATMDTTPFLKALDGYASAAGVVVTTITLGDAAPYEAPAAAAASSDASSATASTTPSATPSPTVSPSATPAVPTAPTPLTDAAITGTDFTVIPVTVAVTGSYDQALAFTKSVQTGERLFLVNRIAATDVDESGPPMTSQAWSLSGSVYVLRGTSDDAGE
;
A
#
# COMPACT_ATOMS: atom_id res chain seq x y z
N MET A 1 -37.06 -18.62 -95.87
CA MET A 1 -36.84 -19.34 -94.62
C MET A 1 -38.02 -20.26 -94.37
N ASN A 2 -37.77 -21.57 -94.22
CA ASN A 2 -38.87 -22.54 -94.01
C ASN A 2 -39.51 -22.31 -92.66
N LYS A 3 -40.85 -22.21 -92.56
CA LYS A 3 -41.64 -21.98 -91.36
C LYS A 3 -41.22 -22.88 -90.17
N ASN A 4 -40.85 -24.13 -90.48
CA ASN A 4 -40.37 -25.09 -89.51
C ASN A 4 -38.99 -24.73 -88.86
N LYS A 5 -38.08 -24.11 -89.63
CA LYS A 5 -36.78 -23.66 -89.10
C LYS A 5 -36.94 -22.43 -88.18
N LEU A 6 -37.87 -21.55 -88.53
CA LEU A 6 -38.21 -20.37 -87.72
C LEU A 6 -38.87 -20.79 -86.41
N SER A 7 -39.80 -21.75 -86.41
CA SER A 7 -40.41 -22.28 -85.17
C SER A 7 -39.40 -22.96 -84.26
N LEU A 8 -38.42 -23.70 -84.85
CA LEU A 8 -37.37 -24.36 -84.05
C LEU A 8 -36.41 -23.34 -83.39
N VAL A 9 -36.09 -22.26 -84.10
CA VAL A 9 -35.24 -21.17 -83.47
C VAL A 9 -35.99 -20.45 -82.36
N ILE A 10 -37.31 -20.18 -82.57
CA ILE A 10 -38.12 -19.55 -81.49
C ILE A 10 -38.22 -20.46 -80.28
N ALA A 11 -38.46 -21.75 -80.45
CA ALA A 11 -38.49 -22.71 -79.33
C ALA A 11 -37.16 -22.78 -78.59
N LEU A 12 -36.04 -22.77 -79.30
CA LEU A 12 -34.74 -22.81 -78.76
C LEU A 12 -34.43 -21.50 -77.92
N VAL A 13 -34.82 -20.36 -78.48
CA VAL A 13 -34.64 -19.07 -77.71
C VAL A 13 -35.54 -19.05 -76.50
N MET A 14 -36.77 -19.52 -76.57
CA MET A 14 -37.65 -19.62 -75.40
C MET A 14 -37.09 -20.57 -74.34
N THR A 15 -36.51 -21.69 -74.70
CA THR A 15 -35.91 -22.63 -73.79
C THR A 15 -34.69 -21.99 -73.04
N VAL A 16 -33.86 -21.31 -73.86
CA VAL A 16 -32.69 -20.59 -73.23
C VAL A 16 -33.14 -19.47 -72.31
N ALA A 17 -34.21 -18.72 -72.72
CA ALA A 17 -34.75 -17.65 -71.88
C ALA A 17 -35.32 -18.19 -70.52
N VAL A 18 -36.02 -19.34 -70.58
CA VAL A 18 -36.55 -19.98 -69.36
C VAL A 18 -35.43 -20.52 -68.46
N LEU A 19 -34.38 -21.13 -69.04
CA LEU A 19 -33.24 -21.60 -68.30
C LEU A 19 -32.46 -20.43 -67.71
N ALA A 20 -32.20 -19.36 -68.40
CA ALA A 20 -31.52 -18.16 -67.92
C ALA A 20 -32.35 -17.46 -66.83
N GLY A 21 -33.66 -17.32 -67.03
CA GLY A 21 -34.56 -16.75 -66.04
C GLY A 21 -34.66 -17.59 -64.77
N GLY A 22 -34.77 -18.91 -64.94
CA GLY A 22 -34.76 -19.82 -63.77
C GLY A 22 -33.48 -19.81 -63.02
N TRP A 23 -32.35 -19.71 -63.67
CA TRP A 23 -31.03 -19.55 -63.03
C TRP A 23 -30.92 -18.21 -62.32
N PHE A 24 -31.30 -17.12 -62.94
CA PHE A 24 -31.16 -15.78 -62.38
C PHE A 24 -32.12 -15.52 -61.23
N LEU A 25 -33.37 -16.00 -61.30
CA LEU A 25 -34.34 -15.80 -60.22
C LEU A 25 -34.29 -16.87 -59.11
N GLY A 26 -33.86 -18.10 -59.46
CA GLY A 26 -33.89 -19.22 -58.52
C GLY A 26 -32.55 -19.48 -57.82
N VAL A 27 -31.46 -19.54 -58.57
CA VAL A 27 -30.14 -19.95 -57.99
C VAL A 27 -29.36 -18.79 -57.47
N GLN A 28 -29.35 -17.65 -58.14
CA GLN A 28 -28.57 -16.48 -57.75
C GLN A 28 -28.95 -15.92 -56.37
N PRO A 29 -30.23 -15.75 -56.00
CA PRO A 29 -30.60 -15.26 -54.68
C PRO A 29 -30.25 -16.24 -53.58
N GLN A 30 -30.27 -17.54 -53.81
CA GLN A 30 -29.88 -18.54 -52.84
C GLN A 30 -28.36 -18.52 -52.57
N LEU A 31 -27.55 -18.35 -53.61
CA LEU A 31 -26.10 -18.17 -53.45
C LEU A 31 -25.75 -16.89 -52.73
N ALA A 32 -26.46 -15.78 -53.00
CA ALA A 32 -26.30 -14.53 -52.30
C ALA A 32 -26.66 -14.64 -50.81
N GLN A 33 -27.75 -15.36 -50.50
CA GLN A 33 -28.14 -15.64 -49.12
C GLN A 33 -27.12 -16.55 -48.39
N ALA A 34 -26.60 -17.55 -49.05
CA ALA A 34 -25.58 -18.43 -48.50
C ALA A 34 -24.28 -17.64 -48.19
N ALA A 35 -23.88 -16.75 -49.10
CA ALA A 35 -22.72 -15.86 -48.83
C ALA A 35 -23.00 -14.88 -47.69
N ALA A 36 -24.18 -14.27 -47.61
CA ALA A 36 -24.58 -13.40 -46.54
C ALA A 36 -24.61 -14.14 -45.17
N ASN A 37 -25.13 -15.35 -45.13
CA ASN A 37 -25.14 -16.19 -43.93
C ASN A 37 -23.72 -16.56 -43.50
N GLY A 38 -22.79 -16.83 -44.42
CA GLY A 38 -21.39 -17.07 -44.14
C GLY A 38 -20.73 -15.84 -43.48
N THR A 39 -20.92 -14.66 -44.05
CA THR A 39 -20.41 -13.40 -43.47
C THR A 39 -21.02 -13.12 -42.11
N GLN A 40 -22.30 -13.40 -41.92
CA GLN A 40 -22.96 -13.23 -40.62
C GLN A 40 -22.41 -14.22 -39.57
N GLN A 41 -22.10 -15.45 -39.97
CA GLN A 41 -21.49 -16.43 -39.09
C GLN A 41 -20.09 -16.04 -38.69
N GLU A 42 -19.27 -15.55 -39.61
CA GLU A 42 -17.93 -14.98 -39.29
C GLU A 42 -18.03 -13.81 -38.33
N THR A 43 -19.03 -12.94 -38.50
CA THR A 43 -19.26 -11.81 -37.57
C THR A 43 -19.66 -12.29 -36.19
N ILE A 44 -20.55 -13.29 -36.09
CA ILE A 44 -20.96 -13.90 -34.82
C ILE A 44 -19.75 -14.58 -34.15
N ASP A 45 -18.95 -15.33 -34.89
CA ASP A 45 -17.77 -16.01 -34.38
C ASP A 45 -16.71 -15.00 -33.86
N SER A 46 -16.51 -13.91 -34.60
CA SER A 46 -15.64 -12.82 -34.18
C SER A 46 -16.14 -12.16 -32.89
N THR A 47 -17.44 -11.88 -32.81
CA THR A 47 -18.08 -11.31 -31.62
C THR A 47 -17.97 -12.28 -30.45
N ASN A 48 -18.20 -13.56 -30.64
CA ASN A 48 -18.07 -14.57 -29.57
C ASN A 48 -16.64 -14.68 -29.08
N ARG A 49 -15.63 -14.62 -29.95
CA ARG A 49 -14.22 -14.59 -29.53
C ARG A 49 -13.91 -13.36 -28.69
N THR A 50 -14.38 -12.19 -29.10
CA THR A 50 -14.21 -10.94 -28.36
C THR A 50 -14.88 -11.04 -27.00
N ASN A 51 -16.11 -11.55 -26.93
CA ASN A 51 -16.80 -11.76 -25.66
C ASN A 51 -16.09 -12.76 -24.74
N GLN A 52 -15.52 -13.84 -25.29
CA GLN A 52 -14.74 -14.79 -24.50
C GLN A 52 -13.47 -14.17 -23.92
N LEU A 53 -12.77 -13.34 -24.70
CA LEU A 53 -11.59 -12.60 -24.19
C LEU A 53 -11.97 -11.61 -23.08
N GLU A 54 -13.09 -10.91 -23.25
CA GLU A 54 -13.57 -9.97 -22.23
C GLU A 54 -14.03 -10.70 -20.96
N LEU A 55 -14.70 -11.85 -21.10
CA LEU A 55 -15.06 -12.70 -19.96
C LEU A 55 -13.82 -13.20 -19.20
N ALA A 56 -12.77 -13.62 -19.91
CA ALA A 56 -11.52 -14.03 -19.29
C ALA A 56 -10.86 -12.88 -18.54
N ARG A 57 -10.83 -11.68 -19.13
CA ARG A 57 -10.32 -10.46 -18.49
C ARG A 57 -11.11 -10.06 -17.26
N LEU A 58 -12.44 -10.16 -17.33
CA LEU A 58 -13.30 -9.85 -16.18
C LEU A 58 -13.12 -10.87 -15.05
N ALA A 59 -12.91 -12.16 -15.39
CA ALA A 59 -12.61 -13.19 -14.38
C ALA A 59 -11.28 -12.90 -13.66
N GLU A 60 -10.22 -12.56 -14.41
CA GLU A 60 -8.93 -12.17 -13.85
C GLU A 60 -9.06 -10.91 -12.97
N ALA A 61 -9.82 -9.91 -13.43
CA ALA A 61 -10.08 -8.71 -12.63
C ALA A 61 -10.88 -9.02 -11.35
N ALA A 62 -11.82 -9.96 -11.39
CA ALA A 62 -12.58 -10.38 -10.22
C ALA A 62 -11.70 -11.12 -9.20
N ASP A 63 -10.77 -11.96 -9.66
CA ASP A 63 -9.81 -12.64 -8.79
C ASP A 63 -8.84 -11.64 -8.13
N SER A 64 -8.33 -10.67 -8.89
CA SER A 64 -7.47 -9.60 -8.35
C SER A 64 -8.20 -8.70 -7.35
N LEU A 65 -9.51 -8.48 -7.53
CA LEU A 65 -10.33 -7.69 -6.61
C LEU A 65 -10.40 -8.34 -5.21
N SER A 66 -10.47 -9.65 -5.12
CA SER A 66 -10.46 -10.38 -3.85
C SER A 66 -9.16 -10.15 -3.08
N THR A 67 -8.03 -10.24 -3.75
CA THR A 67 -6.70 -9.98 -3.18
C THR A 67 -6.57 -8.53 -2.72
N THR A 68 -6.93 -7.58 -3.58
CA THR A 68 -6.88 -6.14 -3.26
C THR A 68 -7.76 -5.78 -2.06
N LYS A 69 -8.95 -6.37 -1.94
CA LYS A 69 -9.81 -6.18 -0.77
C LYS A 69 -9.19 -6.72 0.52
N SER A 70 -8.51 -7.86 0.45
CA SER A 70 -7.80 -8.45 1.60
C SER A 70 -6.61 -7.57 2.02
N GLU A 71 -5.82 -7.09 1.08
CA GLU A 71 -4.72 -6.16 1.34
C GLU A 71 -5.22 -4.85 1.94
N LEU A 72 -6.30 -4.28 1.40
CA LEU A 72 -6.93 -3.08 1.94
C LEU A 72 -7.44 -3.28 3.36
N ALA A 73 -8.03 -4.44 3.68
CA ALA A 73 -8.48 -4.77 5.02
C ALA A 73 -7.28 -4.80 6.01
N THR A 74 -6.16 -5.40 5.60
CA THR A 74 -4.92 -5.43 6.40
C THR A 74 -4.36 -4.02 6.62
N LEU A 75 -4.31 -3.19 5.58
CA LEU A 75 -3.85 -1.80 5.70
C LEU A 75 -4.75 -0.97 6.60
N ARG A 76 -6.08 -1.14 6.51
CA ARG A 76 -7.04 -0.46 7.39
C ARG A 76 -6.93 -0.92 8.85
N ALA A 77 -6.54 -2.17 9.11
CA ALA A 77 -6.28 -2.64 10.46
C ALA A 77 -5.04 -1.96 11.05
N SER A 78 -3.99 -1.74 10.23
CA SER A 78 -2.77 -1.07 10.69
C SER A 78 -2.94 0.44 10.90
N VAL A 79 -3.76 1.11 10.08
CA VAL A 79 -4.09 2.54 10.23
C VAL A 79 -5.60 2.72 10.13
N PRO A 80 -6.33 2.59 11.25
CA PRO A 80 -7.79 2.70 11.25
C PRO A 80 -8.25 4.14 11.00
N ALA A 81 -9.47 4.27 10.45
CA ALA A 81 -10.11 5.55 10.20
C ALA A 81 -10.79 6.15 11.46
N THR A 82 -10.86 5.38 12.55
CA THR A 82 -11.48 5.82 13.80
C THR A 82 -10.47 5.87 14.94
N MET A 83 -10.64 6.82 15.85
CA MET A 83 -9.82 6.97 17.05
C MET A 83 -10.19 5.96 18.16
N ASP A 84 -10.77 4.81 17.79
CA ASP A 84 -11.08 3.79 18.79
C ASP A 84 -9.80 3.22 19.38
N THR A 85 -9.56 3.57 20.65
CA THR A 85 -8.38 3.15 21.41
C THR A 85 -8.58 1.83 22.14
N THR A 86 -9.83 1.37 22.28
CA THR A 86 -10.17 0.16 23.04
C THR A 86 -9.51 -1.10 22.47
N PRO A 87 -9.56 -1.38 21.16
CA PRO A 87 -8.88 -2.53 20.58
C PRO A 87 -7.36 -2.45 20.75
N PHE A 88 -6.78 -1.25 20.66
CA PHE A 88 -5.35 -1.03 20.84
C PHE A 88 -4.91 -1.33 22.28
N LEU A 89 -5.66 -0.84 23.27
CA LEU A 89 -5.36 -1.13 24.68
C LEU A 89 -5.45 -2.63 24.98
N LYS A 90 -6.46 -3.31 24.45
CA LYS A 90 -6.61 -4.76 24.58
C LYS A 90 -5.45 -5.53 23.92
N ALA A 91 -4.98 -5.08 22.76
CA ALA A 91 -3.83 -5.67 22.10
C ALA A 91 -2.55 -5.47 22.92
N LEU A 92 -2.35 -4.27 23.47
CA LEU A 92 -1.21 -3.99 24.36
C LEU A 92 -1.18 -4.90 25.59
N ASP A 93 -2.33 -5.13 26.22
CA ASP A 93 -2.45 -6.07 27.36
C ASP A 93 -2.09 -7.51 26.94
N GLY A 94 -2.53 -7.93 25.76
CA GLY A 94 -2.14 -9.21 25.17
C GLY A 94 -0.64 -9.32 24.93
N TYR A 95 -0.01 -8.29 24.39
CA TYR A 95 1.45 -8.27 24.15
C TYR A 95 2.23 -8.25 25.45
N ALA A 96 1.77 -7.51 26.47
CA ALA A 96 2.37 -7.48 27.79
C ALA A 96 2.32 -8.85 28.46
N SER A 97 1.17 -9.51 28.42
CA SER A 97 0.98 -10.85 28.94
C SER A 97 1.90 -11.87 28.25
N ALA A 98 1.99 -11.80 26.90
CA ALA A 98 2.86 -12.70 26.13
C ALA A 98 4.35 -12.48 26.40
N ALA A 99 4.78 -11.24 26.64
CA ALA A 99 6.15 -10.88 26.99
C ALA A 99 6.48 -11.08 28.48
N GLY A 100 5.47 -11.27 29.33
CA GLY A 100 5.65 -11.41 30.78
C GLY A 100 6.01 -10.09 31.49
N VAL A 101 5.63 -8.94 30.93
CA VAL A 101 5.76 -7.62 31.56
C VAL A 101 4.44 -7.20 32.20
N VAL A 102 4.52 -6.36 33.20
CA VAL A 102 3.36 -5.74 33.86
C VAL A 102 3.21 -4.31 33.37
N VAL A 103 2.09 -4.00 32.74
CA VAL A 103 1.75 -2.62 32.35
C VAL A 103 1.34 -1.84 33.60
N THR A 104 2.05 -0.76 33.89
CA THR A 104 1.77 0.08 35.05
C THR A 104 0.96 1.31 34.70
N THR A 105 1.24 1.92 33.56
CA THR A 105 0.55 3.14 33.12
C THR A 105 0.52 3.21 31.61
N ILE A 106 -0.60 3.66 31.07
CA ILE A 106 -0.75 4.02 29.66
C ILE A 106 -1.26 5.46 29.62
N THR A 107 -0.53 6.34 28.96
CA THR A 107 -0.92 7.73 28.74
C THR A 107 -1.09 7.98 27.27
N LEU A 108 -2.27 8.45 26.89
CA LEU A 108 -2.56 8.92 25.54
C LEU A 108 -2.56 10.45 25.55
N GLY A 109 -1.82 11.04 24.65
CA GLY A 109 -1.81 12.48 24.45
C GLY A 109 -2.90 12.93 23.47
N ASP A 110 -2.95 14.24 23.25
CA ASP A 110 -3.91 14.83 22.32
C ASP A 110 -3.56 14.49 20.88
N ALA A 111 -4.60 14.29 20.10
CA ALA A 111 -4.46 14.04 18.67
C ALA A 111 -4.02 15.31 17.92
N ALA A 112 -2.93 15.23 17.18
CA ALA A 112 -2.38 16.32 16.40
C ALA A 112 -2.30 15.94 14.91
N PRO A 113 -2.42 16.90 13.98
CA PRO A 113 -2.14 16.63 12.57
C PRO A 113 -0.74 16.06 12.38
N TYR A 114 -0.56 15.17 11.40
CA TYR A 114 0.76 14.64 11.08
C TYR A 114 1.65 15.77 10.53
N GLU A 115 2.83 15.90 11.10
CA GLU A 115 3.91 16.73 10.57
C GLU A 115 5.04 15.84 10.11
N ALA A 116 5.45 15.99 8.85
CA ALA A 116 6.59 15.23 8.35
C ALA A 116 7.85 15.62 9.15
N PRO A 117 8.69 14.65 9.58
CA PRO A 117 9.91 14.97 10.27
C PRO A 117 10.77 15.89 9.41
N ALA A 118 11.09 17.08 9.92
CA ALA A 118 12.04 17.95 9.26
C ALA A 118 13.35 17.18 9.10
N ALA A 119 13.92 17.19 7.90
CA ALA A 119 15.27 16.65 7.70
C ALA A 119 16.13 17.24 8.80
N ALA A 120 16.75 16.36 9.63
CA ALA A 120 17.58 16.82 10.73
C ALA A 120 18.66 17.74 10.14
N ALA A 121 18.43 19.05 10.29
CA ALA A 121 19.51 20.01 10.05
C ALA A 121 20.64 19.56 10.97
N ALA A 122 21.74 19.17 10.39
CA ALA A 122 22.95 18.86 11.15
C ALA A 122 23.18 20.06 12.09
N SER A 123 22.87 19.87 13.36
CA SER A 123 23.16 20.87 14.37
C SER A 123 24.67 20.95 14.43
N SER A 124 25.24 21.84 13.62
CA SER A 124 26.58 22.31 13.79
C SER A 124 26.58 23.25 15.00
N ASP A 125 26.47 22.68 16.19
CA ASP A 125 26.91 23.36 17.40
C ASP A 125 28.43 23.44 17.35
N ALA A 126 28.89 24.31 16.46
CA ALA A 126 30.23 24.88 16.58
C ALA A 126 30.20 25.76 17.83
N SER A 127 30.51 25.18 18.98
CA SER A 127 30.86 25.88 20.20
C SER A 127 31.98 26.84 19.85
N SER A 128 31.64 28.11 19.66
CA SER A 128 32.62 29.21 19.55
C SER A 128 33.30 29.35 20.88
N ALA A 129 34.38 28.57 21.08
CA ALA A 129 35.34 28.85 22.13
C ALA A 129 36.04 30.15 21.80
N THR A 130 35.65 31.23 22.46
CA THR A 130 36.32 32.51 22.45
C THR A 130 37.74 32.28 23.03
N ALA A 131 38.73 32.22 22.17
CA ALA A 131 40.13 32.16 22.56
C ALA A 131 40.55 33.51 23.13
N SER A 132 40.73 33.57 24.43
CA SER A 132 41.44 34.67 25.12
C SER A 132 42.93 34.45 24.91
N THR A 133 43.55 35.34 24.12
CA THR A 133 44.99 35.34 23.88
C THR A 133 45.79 35.83 25.06
N THR A 134 46.66 34.99 25.57
CA THR A 134 47.83 35.44 26.33
C THR A 134 49.05 34.63 25.86
N PRO A 135 50.17 35.27 25.40
CA PRO A 135 51.31 34.57 24.84
C PRO A 135 52.28 34.20 25.95
N SER A 136 52.71 32.94 26.02
CA SER A 136 54.01 32.61 26.57
C SER A 136 54.52 31.27 26.03
N ALA A 137 55.70 31.30 25.54
CA ALA A 137 56.40 30.26 24.78
C ALA A 137 56.86 29.08 25.61
N THR A 138 56.86 27.89 25.00
CA THR A 138 58.00 26.93 25.00
C THR A 138 57.57 25.70 24.16
N PRO A 139 58.37 25.23 23.20
CA PRO A 139 57.99 24.10 22.32
C PRO A 139 58.24 22.79 23.04
N SER A 140 57.19 21.97 23.11
CA SER A 140 57.24 20.57 23.54
C SER A 140 56.62 19.66 22.47
N PRO A 141 57.02 18.39 22.32
CA PRO A 141 56.93 17.62 21.09
C PRO A 141 55.53 17.29 20.66
N THR A 142 55.31 17.39 19.36
CA THR A 142 54.13 17.09 18.58
C THR A 142 53.59 15.67 18.85
N VAL A 143 52.49 15.59 19.59
CA VAL A 143 51.62 14.42 19.60
C VAL A 143 50.63 14.58 18.42
N SER A 144 50.75 13.64 17.52
CA SER A 144 49.82 13.52 16.36
C SER A 144 48.36 13.50 16.86
N PRO A 145 47.43 14.27 16.29
CA PRO A 145 46.04 14.23 16.70
C PRO A 145 45.47 12.84 16.37
N SER A 146 45.13 12.11 17.46
CA SER A 146 44.36 10.87 17.32
C SER A 146 43.04 11.20 16.65
N ALA A 147 42.75 10.55 15.53
CA ALA A 147 41.52 10.76 14.80
C ALA A 147 40.32 10.48 15.72
N THR A 148 39.55 11.50 16.00
CA THR A 148 38.25 11.37 16.69
C THR A 148 37.36 10.42 15.88
N PRO A 149 36.80 9.37 16.49
CA PRO A 149 35.88 8.49 15.79
C PRO A 149 34.73 9.32 15.20
N ALA A 150 34.50 9.21 13.91
CA ALA A 150 33.38 9.88 13.25
C ALA A 150 32.06 9.37 13.87
N VAL A 151 31.28 10.27 14.44
CA VAL A 151 29.95 9.95 14.92
C VAL A 151 29.11 9.49 13.71
N PRO A 152 28.46 8.29 13.77
CA PRO A 152 27.62 7.84 12.67
C PRO A 152 26.54 8.87 12.40
N THR A 153 26.45 9.33 11.17
CA THR A 153 25.38 10.24 10.72
C THR A 153 24.05 9.48 10.75
N ALA A 154 23.04 10.04 11.42
CA ALA A 154 21.71 9.46 11.44
C ALA A 154 21.16 9.35 9.99
N PRO A 155 20.50 8.23 9.63
CA PRO A 155 19.90 8.09 8.32
C PRO A 155 18.84 9.19 8.10
N THR A 156 18.81 9.74 6.89
CA THR A 156 17.77 10.72 6.51
C THR A 156 16.40 10.04 6.54
N PRO A 157 15.40 10.63 7.25
CA PRO A 157 14.06 10.07 7.26
C PRO A 157 13.48 10.06 5.82
N LEU A 158 12.88 8.94 5.45
CA LEU A 158 12.14 8.84 4.20
C LEU A 158 10.81 9.57 4.38
N THR A 159 10.59 10.63 3.61
CA THR A 159 9.35 11.41 3.61
C THR A 159 8.68 11.34 2.26
N ASP A 160 7.35 11.19 2.23
CA ASP A 160 6.54 11.26 1.02
C ASP A 160 5.67 12.51 1.08
N ALA A 161 5.72 13.33 0.03
CA ALA A 161 4.94 14.56 -0.06
C ALA A 161 3.42 14.32 -0.14
N ALA A 162 2.99 13.11 -0.50
CA ALA A 162 1.59 12.71 -0.51
C ALA A 162 1.03 12.45 0.91
N ILE A 163 1.90 12.26 1.91
CA ILE A 163 1.50 12.02 3.29
C ILE A 163 1.46 13.36 4.03
N THR A 164 0.26 13.87 4.26
CA THR A 164 0.05 15.20 4.85
C THR A 164 -0.74 15.14 6.16
N GLY A 165 -0.71 16.23 6.92
CA GLY A 165 -1.50 16.39 8.13
C GLY A 165 -3.01 16.52 7.88
N THR A 166 -3.44 16.64 6.63
CA THR A 166 -4.86 16.57 6.25
C THR A 166 -5.35 15.14 6.24
N ASP A 167 -4.48 14.18 5.92
CA ASP A 167 -4.84 12.78 5.75
C ASP A 167 -4.63 11.96 7.03
N PHE A 168 -3.65 12.35 7.84
CA PHE A 168 -3.27 11.59 9.03
C PHE A 168 -3.29 12.44 10.29
N THR A 169 -3.73 11.80 11.38
CA THR A 169 -3.64 12.31 12.74
C THR A 169 -2.69 11.42 13.53
N VAL A 170 -1.85 12.03 14.33
CA VAL A 170 -0.88 11.36 15.21
C VAL A 170 -1.36 11.49 16.63
N ILE A 171 -1.36 10.38 17.35
CA ILE A 171 -1.67 10.34 18.80
C ILE A 171 -0.40 9.88 19.51
N PRO A 172 0.23 10.72 20.31
CA PRO A 172 1.35 10.31 21.14
C PRO A 172 0.86 9.36 22.24
N VAL A 173 1.58 8.27 22.43
CA VAL A 173 1.27 7.25 23.43
C VAL A 173 2.52 6.95 24.24
N THR A 174 2.38 6.95 25.54
CA THR A 174 3.44 6.50 26.45
C THR A 174 2.94 5.31 27.25
N VAL A 175 3.69 4.22 27.21
CA VAL A 175 3.39 2.98 27.92
C VAL A 175 4.50 2.74 28.92
N ALA A 176 4.16 2.64 30.19
CA ALA A 176 5.08 2.25 31.23
C ALA A 176 4.85 0.78 31.60
N VAL A 177 5.92 0.01 31.62
CA VAL A 177 5.89 -1.43 31.95
C VAL A 177 7.00 -1.76 32.94
N THR A 178 6.80 -2.78 33.77
CA THR A 178 7.82 -3.30 34.67
C THR A 178 8.19 -4.70 34.23
N GLY A 179 9.49 -4.99 34.19
CA GLY A 179 10.02 -6.29 33.81
C GLY A 179 11.54 -6.26 33.60
N SER A 180 12.09 -7.42 33.22
CA SER A 180 13.50 -7.51 32.85
C SER A 180 13.76 -6.88 31.47
N TYR A 181 15.04 -6.67 31.15
CA TYR A 181 15.44 -6.15 29.83
C TYR A 181 14.92 -7.00 28.68
N ASP A 182 15.07 -8.31 28.74
CA ASP A 182 14.66 -9.23 27.70
C ASP A 182 13.12 -9.20 27.49
N GLN A 183 12.38 -9.11 28.59
CA GLN A 183 10.92 -8.99 28.54
C GLN A 183 10.49 -7.66 27.93
N ALA A 184 11.12 -6.54 28.29
CA ALA A 184 10.83 -5.24 27.70
C ALA A 184 11.16 -5.20 26.20
N LEU A 185 12.25 -5.84 25.79
CA LEU A 185 12.63 -5.97 24.38
C LEU A 185 11.62 -6.83 23.61
N ALA A 186 11.18 -7.96 24.15
CA ALA A 186 10.16 -8.81 23.57
C ALA A 186 8.82 -8.07 23.44
N PHE A 187 8.43 -7.32 24.47
CA PHE A 187 7.25 -6.46 24.44
C PHE A 187 7.34 -5.40 23.33
N THR A 188 8.45 -4.66 23.26
CA THR A 188 8.69 -3.64 22.23
C THR A 188 8.58 -4.24 20.84
N LYS A 189 9.20 -5.39 20.62
CA LYS A 189 9.10 -6.11 19.34
C LYS A 189 7.66 -6.48 19.01
N SER A 190 6.91 -7.02 19.98
CA SER A 190 5.51 -7.42 19.77
C SER A 190 4.62 -6.22 19.43
N VAL A 191 4.85 -5.08 20.07
CA VAL A 191 4.11 -3.83 19.79
C VAL A 191 4.44 -3.29 18.39
N GLN A 192 5.71 -3.33 17.98
CA GLN A 192 6.13 -2.85 16.65
C GLN A 192 5.70 -3.77 15.51
N THR A 193 5.56 -5.07 15.76
CA THR A 193 5.11 -6.06 14.74
C THR A 193 3.62 -6.35 14.83
N GLY A 194 2.90 -5.68 15.72
CA GLY A 194 1.47 -5.84 15.93
C GLY A 194 0.63 -5.38 14.74
N GLU A 195 -0.67 -5.64 14.80
CA GLU A 195 -1.61 -5.28 13.74
C GLU A 195 -1.69 -3.77 13.51
N ARG A 196 -1.55 -2.96 14.58
CA ARG A 196 -1.63 -1.50 14.52
C ARG A 196 -0.24 -0.89 14.43
N LEU A 197 -0.08 0.05 13.52
CA LEU A 197 1.17 0.79 13.36
C LEU A 197 1.45 1.63 14.62
N PHE A 198 2.49 1.24 15.34
CA PHE A 198 3.01 1.96 16.50
C PHE A 198 4.49 2.26 16.30
N LEU A 199 4.81 3.54 16.14
CA LEU A 199 6.19 3.98 16.00
C LEU A 199 6.77 4.29 17.39
N VAL A 200 7.71 3.47 17.86
CA VAL A 200 8.45 3.73 19.10
C VAL A 200 9.54 4.76 18.84
N ASN A 201 9.44 5.91 19.48
CA ASN A 201 10.39 7.02 19.33
C ASN A 201 11.47 7.01 20.43
N ARG A 202 11.11 6.54 21.62
CA ARG A 202 12.00 6.52 22.79
C ARG A 202 11.70 5.32 23.68
N ILE A 203 12.76 4.74 24.20
CA ILE A 203 12.71 3.76 25.29
C ILE A 203 13.62 4.28 26.40
N ALA A 204 13.10 4.38 27.60
CA ALA A 204 13.87 4.77 28.79
C ALA A 204 13.66 3.72 29.87
N ALA A 205 14.70 3.44 30.63
CA ALA A 205 14.67 2.55 31.78
C ALA A 205 14.99 3.33 33.03
N THR A 206 14.33 2.96 34.13
CA THR A 206 14.62 3.47 35.49
C THR A 206 14.65 2.28 36.40
N ASP A 207 15.68 2.20 37.24
CA ASP A 207 15.78 1.12 38.22
C ASP A 207 14.64 1.22 39.22
N VAL A 208 13.97 0.11 39.45
CA VAL A 208 12.87 0.00 40.43
C VAL A 208 13.46 -0.36 41.81
N ASP A 209 14.61 -1.01 41.85
CA ASP A 209 15.25 -1.53 43.02
C ASP A 209 16.75 -1.20 42.98
N GLU A 210 17.20 -0.21 43.77
CA GLU A 210 18.62 0.18 43.85
C GLU A 210 19.51 -0.91 44.45
N SER A 211 18.92 -1.95 45.06
CA SER A 211 19.62 -3.03 45.75
C SER A 211 19.71 -4.33 44.98
N GLY A 212 19.01 -4.44 43.82
CA GLY A 212 18.96 -5.64 42.99
C GLY A 212 20.06 -5.70 41.93
N PRO A 213 20.29 -6.90 41.32
CA PRO A 213 21.16 -6.99 40.16
C PRO A 213 20.62 -6.10 39.03
N PRO A 214 21.48 -5.35 38.33
CA PRO A 214 21.06 -4.49 37.25
C PRO A 214 20.35 -5.31 36.13
N MET A 215 19.34 -4.74 35.49
CA MET A 215 18.56 -5.33 34.37
C MET A 215 17.58 -6.46 34.72
N THR A 216 17.45 -6.86 35.98
CA THR A 216 16.53 -7.94 36.41
C THR A 216 15.09 -7.46 36.58
N SER A 217 14.90 -6.25 37.12
CA SER A 217 13.58 -5.63 37.26
C SER A 217 13.71 -4.14 37.11
N GLN A 218 13.14 -3.58 36.07
CA GLN A 218 13.20 -2.14 35.79
C GLN A 218 11.82 -1.62 35.35
N ALA A 219 11.58 -0.35 35.60
CA ALA A 219 10.48 0.39 35.01
C ALA A 219 10.91 0.92 33.64
N TRP A 220 10.26 0.47 32.62
CA TRP A 220 10.48 0.86 31.21
C TRP A 220 9.40 1.84 30.79
N SER A 221 9.79 2.92 30.13
CA SER A 221 8.87 3.86 29.50
C SER A 221 9.10 3.84 28.01
N LEU A 222 8.09 3.38 27.28
CA LEU A 222 8.06 3.37 25.82
C LEU A 222 7.19 4.53 25.36
N SER A 223 7.81 5.51 24.72
CA SER A 223 7.10 6.62 24.11
C SER A 223 7.08 6.45 22.60
N GLY A 224 5.93 6.65 22.00
CA GLY A 224 5.73 6.46 20.56
C GLY A 224 4.49 7.16 20.05
N SER A 225 4.15 6.88 18.81
CA SER A 225 3.02 7.48 18.13
C SER A 225 2.19 6.43 17.42
N VAL A 226 0.87 6.58 17.50
CA VAL A 226 -0.11 5.82 16.75
C VAL A 226 -0.70 6.73 15.69
N TYR A 227 -0.93 6.18 14.51
CA TYR A 227 -1.47 6.91 13.37
C TYR A 227 -2.92 6.52 13.13
N VAL A 228 -3.74 7.53 12.81
CA VAL A 228 -5.16 7.39 12.47
C VAL A 228 -5.40 8.10 11.16
N LEU A 229 -6.09 7.45 10.24
CA LEU A 229 -6.49 8.07 8.98
C LEU A 229 -7.60 9.08 9.30
N ARG A 230 -7.43 10.32 8.87
CA ARG A 230 -8.52 11.29 8.89
C ARG A 230 -9.49 10.90 7.80
N GLY A 231 -10.64 10.36 8.17
CA GLY A 231 -11.70 10.12 7.21
C GLY A 231 -12.02 11.43 6.51
N THR A 232 -11.95 11.45 5.18
CA THR A 232 -12.63 12.48 4.41
C THR A 232 -14.09 12.37 4.82
N SER A 233 -14.65 13.46 5.36
CA SER A 233 -16.04 13.57 5.81
C SER A 233 -16.98 13.62 4.59
N ASP A 234 -16.85 12.67 3.68
CA ASP A 234 -17.62 12.61 2.44
C ASP A 234 -18.66 11.48 2.45
N ASP A 235 -19.10 11.02 3.63
CA ASP A 235 -20.23 10.09 3.70
C ASP A 235 -21.17 10.43 4.85
N ALA A 236 -21.56 11.69 4.97
CA ALA A 236 -22.68 12.14 5.77
C ALA A 236 -23.65 12.90 4.86
N GLY A 237 -24.32 12.18 3.97
CA GLY A 237 -25.32 12.80 3.10
C GLY A 237 -25.82 11.89 1.99
N GLU A 238 -26.61 10.86 2.26
CA GLU A 238 -27.93 10.61 1.63
C GLU A 238 -28.52 9.28 2.12
#